data_55ea7d779211771264a7639ca888bf19
#
_entry.id   55ea7d779211771264a7639ca888bf19
#
_cell.length_a   1.000
_cell.length_b   1.000
_cell.length_c   1.000
_cell.angle_alpha   90.00
_cell.angle_beta   90.00
_cell.angle_gamma   90.00
#
_symmetry.space_group_name_H-M   'P 1'
#
loop_
_entity.id
_entity.type
_entity.pdbx_description
1 polymer ?
#
loop_
_entity_poly.entity_id
_entity_poly.type
_entity_poly.pdbx_seq_one_letter_code
_entity_poly.pdbx_strand_id
1 'polypeptide(L)'
;MQSLEGLRSGEYRGTKRVKISSGITTFPREIFKLSRSLEILDLSGNSSLSELPSDFGRLHNLKIAFFSDCSFTAFPKQLAECRSLEMVAFKGNGMKTIPEGSLPPNLRWLILTNNLIDELPHSIGQCHRLQKCMLAGNQLKSLPEEMANCKKLGLLRLSANKIEELPAWLFTMPELSFMAFAGNPCLKTGAIIDNPVLSSVAWEQLQVKELLGEGASGVISRGLWTSSPDSEEKQVAVKLFKGEVTSDGSPIDEMAACMAAGTHSNLISTIGKVHGHPDDQRGLVLELIPPHFENLGLPPSLQTCTRDNFTPGKYFTIQKCKNILVSIASAATHLHKTGITHGDLYAHNILIDEAGHALLGDFGAATVYSKAHVHAESIEKLEVYAFGHLIEDMLSLLDPEVFGEKEAFIEEELNELHYRCTRPVVKERPLFQEILEELKGL
;
A
#
# COMPACT_ATOMS: atom_id res chain seq x y z
N MET A 1 11.08 0.97 24.48
CA MET A 1 12.35 0.59 23.84
C MET A 1 13.17 -0.14 24.90
N GLN A 2 13.67 -1.34 24.63
CA GLN A 2 14.46 -2.11 25.58
C GLN A 2 15.94 -1.69 25.48
N SER A 3 16.66 -1.84 26.60
CA SER A 3 18.08 -1.52 26.69
C SER A 3 18.94 -2.80 26.54
N LEU A 4 20.19 -2.66 26.10
CA LEU A 4 21.16 -3.75 26.11
C LEU A 4 21.47 -4.25 27.53
N GLU A 5 21.47 -3.34 28.50
CA GLU A 5 21.71 -3.64 29.91
C GLU A 5 20.61 -4.54 30.48
N GLY A 6 19.34 -4.23 30.20
CA GLY A 6 18.20 -5.06 30.60
C GLY A 6 18.22 -6.45 29.94
N LEU A 7 18.69 -6.56 28.66
CA LEU A 7 18.93 -7.88 28.06
C LEU A 7 20.02 -8.68 28.80
N ARG A 8 21.11 -8.03 29.19
CA ARG A 8 22.21 -8.67 29.92
C ARG A 8 21.79 -9.12 31.30
N SER A 9 21.07 -8.26 32.01
CA SER A 9 20.57 -8.54 33.36
C SER A 9 19.49 -9.64 33.40
N GLY A 10 18.84 -9.91 32.25
CA GLY A 10 17.73 -10.85 32.14
C GLY A 10 16.36 -10.25 32.48
N GLU A 11 16.25 -8.93 32.59
CA GLU A 11 15.01 -8.18 32.85
C GLU A 11 13.88 -8.54 31.89
N TYR A 12 14.23 -8.82 30.61
CA TYR A 12 13.25 -9.14 29.57
C TYR A 12 12.99 -10.63 29.38
N ARG A 13 13.31 -11.46 30.36
CA ARG A 13 13.10 -12.92 30.29
C ARG A 13 11.61 -13.24 30.04
N GLY A 14 11.33 -14.05 29.02
CA GLY A 14 9.96 -14.44 28.65
C GLY A 14 9.20 -13.42 27.79
N THR A 15 9.78 -12.26 27.48
CA THR A 15 9.13 -11.29 26.58
C THR A 15 8.99 -11.87 25.17
N LYS A 16 7.88 -11.51 24.51
CA LYS A 16 7.60 -11.89 23.11
C LYS A 16 8.11 -10.85 22.10
N ARG A 17 8.38 -9.63 22.54
CA ARG A 17 8.80 -8.53 21.66
C ARG A 17 10.00 -7.81 22.22
N VAL A 18 11.00 -7.60 21.36
CA VAL A 18 12.19 -6.79 21.65
C VAL A 18 12.35 -5.73 20.57
N LYS A 19 12.57 -4.47 20.99
CA LYS A 19 12.94 -3.37 20.13
C LYS A 19 14.15 -2.64 20.70
N ILE A 20 15.26 -2.59 19.93
CA ILE A 20 16.50 -1.92 20.29
C ILE A 20 16.91 -1.00 19.14
N SER A 21 17.04 0.30 19.43
CA SER A 21 17.53 1.30 18.48
C SER A 21 18.50 2.22 19.23
N SER A 22 19.65 1.65 19.63
CA SER A 22 20.66 2.30 20.47
C SER A 22 22.03 2.39 19.82
N GLY A 23 22.09 2.33 18.46
CA GLY A 23 23.33 2.42 17.71
C GLY A 23 24.21 1.18 17.84
N ILE A 24 23.61 -0.02 17.97
CA ILE A 24 24.39 -1.26 18.00
C ILE A 24 25.10 -1.49 16.67
N THR A 25 26.35 -1.94 16.75
CA THR A 25 27.19 -2.28 15.59
C THR A 25 27.22 -3.76 15.28
N THR A 26 26.89 -4.60 16.28
CA THR A 26 26.86 -6.06 16.18
C THR A 26 25.59 -6.59 16.81
N PHE A 27 25.12 -7.75 16.34
CA PHE A 27 23.95 -8.41 16.90
C PHE A 27 24.16 -8.77 18.37
N PRO A 28 23.28 -8.31 19.31
CA PRO A 28 23.39 -8.62 20.73
C PRO A 28 23.08 -10.10 21.00
N ARG A 29 24.10 -10.89 21.30
CA ARG A 29 23.94 -12.34 21.49
C ARG A 29 23.05 -12.72 22.69
N GLU A 30 22.83 -11.79 23.60
CA GLU A 30 21.91 -11.89 24.73
C GLU A 30 20.45 -12.15 24.30
N ILE A 31 20.08 -11.74 23.08
CA ILE A 31 18.76 -12.00 22.48
C ILE A 31 18.47 -13.52 22.43
N PHE A 32 19.49 -14.36 22.26
CA PHE A 32 19.32 -15.82 22.27
C PHE A 32 18.81 -16.41 23.60
N LYS A 33 18.96 -15.69 24.73
CA LYS A 33 18.31 -16.05 25.98
C LYS A 33 16.80 -16.07 25.93
N LEU A 34 16.24 -15.36 24.91
CA LEU A 34 14.80 -15.24 24.65
C LEU A 34 14.29 -16.19 23.56
N SER A 35 15.11 -17.13 23.07
CA SER A 35 14.79 -18.01 21.93
C SER A 35 13.47 -18.78 22.07
N ARG A 36 13.04 -19.06 23.31
CA ARG A 36 11.80 -19.78 23.61
C ARG A 36 10.55 -18.91 23.63
N SER A 37 10.70 -17.59 23.74
CA SER A 37 9.56 -16.66 23.91
C SER A 37 9.48 -15.58 22.83
N LEU A 38 10.61 -15.22 22.20
CA LEU A 38 10.68 -14.10 21.28
C LEU A 38 9.92 -14.39 19.97
N GLU A 39 8.91 -13.60 19.70
CA GLU A 39 8.11 -13.66 18.47
C GLU A 39 8.40 -12.47 17.54
N ILE A 40 8.74 -11.30 18.09
CA ILE A 40 8.98 -10.06 17.33
C ILE A 40 10.31 -9.45 17.73
N LEU A 41 11.19 -9.25 16.74
CA LEU A 41 12.47 -8.57 16.90
C LEU A 41 12.53 -7.33 16.02
N ASP A 42 12.76 -6.16 16.61
CA ASP A 42 12.92 -4.88 15.91
C ASP A 42 14.29 -4.28 16.26
N LEU A 43 15.21 -4.34 15.31
CA LEU A 43 16.54 -3.72 15.39
C LEU A 43 16.68 -2.57 14.37
N SER A 44 15.57 -2.01 13.89
CA SER A 44 15.58 -0.90 12.92
C SER A 44 16.27 0.34 13.50
N GLY A 45 16.88 1.13 12.62
CA GLY A 45 17.57 2.39 12.98
C GLY A 45 18.97 2.19 13.55
N ASN A 46 19.52 0.97 13.52
CA ASN A 46 20.91 0.72 13.92
C ASN A 46 21.81 0.77 12.67
N SER A 47 22.16 1.98 12.24
CA SER A 47 22.85 2.27 10.97
C SER A 47 24.23 1.62 10.78
N SER A 48 24.80 1.04 11.83
CA SER A 48 26.07 0.30 11.75
C SER A 48 25.90 -1.23 11.82
N LEU A 49 24.66 -1.72 12.00
CA LEU A 49 24.38 -3.15 12.02
C LEU A 49 24.29 -3.68 10.58
N SER A 50 25.18 -4.61 10.21
CA SER A 50 25.32 -5.08 8.82
C SER A 50 25.25 -6.60 8.65
N GLU A 51 25.25 -7.38 9.74
CA GLU A 51 25.23 -8.83 9.68
C GLU A 51 24.48 -9.49 10.84
N LEU A 52 24.00 -10.70 10.61
CA LEU A 52 23.42 -11.58 11.62
C LEU A 52 24.40 -12.72 11.92
N PRO A 53 24.44 -13.23 13.17
CA PRO A 53 25.30 -14.35 13.53
C PRO A 53 24.86 -15.64 12.82
N SER A 54 25.80 -16.53 12.55
CA SER A 54 25.55 -17.79 11.84
C SER A 54 24.49 -18.68 12.50
N ASP A 55 24.34 -18.58 13.83
CA ASP A 55 23.37 -19.33 14.63
C ASP A 55 22.04 -18.57 14.86
N PHE A 56 21.70 -17.58 14.00
CA PHE A 56 20.47 -16.79 14.13
C PHE A 56 19.20 -17.65 14.10
N GLY A 57 19.21 -18.78 13.36
CA GLY A 57 18.14 -19.77 13.33
C GLY A 57 17.74 -20.38 14.69
N ARG A 58 18.53 -20.15 15.78
CA ARG A 58 18.15 -20.50 17.15
C ARG A 58 16.89 -19.77 17.65
N LEU A 59 16.50 -18.69 17.01
CA LEU A 59 15.26 -17.95 17.33
C LEU A 59 14.05 -18.65 16.68
N HIS A 60 13.77 -19.87 17.09
CA HIS A 60 12.78 -20.76 16.46
C HIS A 60 11.35 -20.22 16.46
N ASN A 61 10.98 -19.37 17.45
CA ASN A 61 9.64 -18.80 17.59
C ASN A 61 9.51 -17.42 16.94
N LEU A 62 10.60 -16.91 16.32
CA LEU A 62 10.59 -15.59 15.70
C LEU A 62 9.68 -15.59 14.47
N LYS A 63 8.63 -14.76 14.52
CA LYS A 63 7.63 -14.59 13.45
C LYS A 63 7.89 -13.33 12.63
N ILE A 64 8.41 -12.27 13.27
CA ILE A 64 8.56 -10.95 12.68
C ILE A 64 9.95 -10.41 13.01
N ALA A 65 10.67 -9.94 11.99
CA ALA A 65 12.00 -9.34 12.14
C ALA A 65 12.13 -8.05 11.33
N PHE A 66 12.47 -6.95 12.01
CA PHE A 66 12.70 -5.64 11.41
C PHE A 66 14.15 -5.24 11.54
N PHE A 67 14.78 -4.90 10.40
CA PHE A 67 16.15 -4.41 10.24
C PHE A 67 16.19 -3.21 9.29
N SER A 68 15.13 -2.40 9.27
CA SER A 68 15.07 -1.21 8.41
C SER A 68 16.08 -0.16 8.88
N ASP A 69 16.62 0.63 7.94
CA ASP A 69 17.57 1.70 8.21
C ASP A 69 18.80 1.20 9.01
N CYS A 70 19.33 0.04 8.61
CA CYS A 70 20.60 -0.55 9.00
C CYS A 70 21.59 -0.51 7.83
N SER A 71 22.61 -1.40 7.77
CA SER A 71 23.62 -1.43 6.72
C SER A 71 23.82 -2.81 6.07
N PHE A 72 22.77 -3.60 5.96
CA PHE A 72 22.83 -4.90 5.29
C PHE A 72 22.96 -4.74 3.77
N THR A 73 24.11 -5.09 3.22
CA THR A 73 24.37 -5.02 1.76
C THR A 73 23.93 -6.27 0.99
N ALA A 74 23.66 -7.37 1.71
CA ALA A 74 23.10 -8.60 1.18
C ALA A 74 22.05 -9.16 2.16
N PHE A 75 21.05 -9.85 1.62
CA PHE A 75 20.04 -10.50 2.44
C PHE A 75 20.68 -11.66 3.26
N PRO A 76 20.50 -11.69 4.59
CA PRO A 76 21.18 -12.68 5.44
C PRO A 76 20.69 -14.11 5.20
N LYS A 77 21.58 -15.00 4.76
CA LYS A 77 21.25 -16.44 4.50
C LYS A 77 20.70 -17.17 5.71
N GLN A 78 21.08 -16.74 6.91
CA GLN A 78 20.66 -17.35 8.18
C GLN A 78 19.13 -17.27 8.41
N LEU A 79 18.44 -16.35 7.73
CA LEU A 79 17.00 -16.19 7.85
C LEU A 79 16.23 -17.39 7.26
N ALA A 80 16.81 -18.12 6.30
CA ALA A 80 16.21 -19.34 5.75
C ALA A 80 15.99 -20.43 6.82
N GLU A 81 16.78 -20.41 7.90
CA GLU A 81 16.66 -21.35 9.01
C GLU A 81 15.54 -20.99 10.00
N CYS A 82 15.01 -19.75 9.92
CA CYS A 82 13.95 -19.26 10.79
C CYS A 82 12.58 -19.72 10.28
N ARG A 83 12.21 -20.97 10.54
CA ARG A 83 11.00 -21.61 9.98
C ARG A 83 9.67 -20.98 10.42
N SER A 84 9.66 -20.26 11.55
CA SER A 84 8.47 -19.54 12.03
C SER A 84 8.36 -18.12 11.47
N LEU A 85 9.37 -17.64 10.71
CA LEU A 85 9.41 -16.26 10.25
C LEU A 85 8.42 -16.04 9.11
N GLU A 86 7.47 -15.16 9.35
CA GLU A 86 6.38 -14.81 8.43
C GLU A 86 6.54 -13.42 7.84
N MET A 87 7.26 -12.51 8.53
CA MET A 87 7.47 -11.15 8.07
C MET A 87 8.92 -10.70 8.31
N VAL A 88 9.52 -10.10 7.27
CA VAL A 88 10.85 -9.51 7.37
C VAL A 88 10.94 -8.19 6.63
N ALA A 89 11.63 -7.21 7.24
CA ALA A 89 11.83 -5.89 6.65
C ALA A 89 13.30 -5.46 6.72
N PHE A 90 13.81 -5.00 5.55
CA PHE A 90 15.13 -4.39 5.38
C PHE A 90 15.02 -3.09 4.56
N LYS A 91 14.00 -2.27 4.83
CA LYS A 91 13.87 -0.97 4.15
C LYS A 91 15.13 -0.12 4.37
N GLY A 92 15.65 0.54 3.32
CA GLY A 92 16.69 1.57 3.46
C GLY A 92 18.05 1.07 3.91
N ASN A 93 18.48 -0.11 3.47
CA ASN A 93 19.77 -0.69 3.87
C ASN A 93 20.92 -0.51 2.85
N GLY A 94 20.60 -0.15 1.61
CA GLY A 94 21.58 -0.21 0.52
C GLY A 94 21.90 -1.64 0.07
N MET A 95 20.95 -2.58 0.32
CA MET A 95 21.06 -3.99 -0.05
C MET A 95 21.13 -4.14 -1.57
N LYS A 96 22.06 -4.97 -2.05
CA LYS A 96 22.30 -5.20 -3.49
C LYS A 96 21.84 -6.58 -3.94
N THR A 97 21.95 -7.59 -3.06
CA THR A 97 21.74 -8.99 -3.45
C THR A 97 20.86 -9.75 -2.47
N ILE A 98 20.08 -10.68 -3.01
CA ILE A 98 19.33 -11.68 -2.25
C ILE A 98 19.85 -13.05 -2.71
N PRO A 99 20.69 -13.74 -1.92
CA PRO A 99 21.23 -15.03 -2.31
C PRO A 99 20.16 -16.09 -2.50
N GLU A 100 20.36 -17.02 -3.44
CA GLU A 100 19.49 -18.17 -3.63
C GLU A 100 19.29 -18.96 -2.33
N GLY A 101 18.04 -19.36 -2.07
CA GLY A 101 17.66 -20.12 -0.89
C GLY A 101 17.77 -19.36 0.43
N SER A 102 17.91 -18.03 0.43
CA SER A 102 18.02 -17.23 1.66
C SER A 102 16.67 -16.82 2.25
N LEU A 103 15.60 -16.84 1.48
CA LEU A 103 14.28 -16.42 1.93
C LEU A 103 13.64 -17.46 2.85
N PRO A 104 13.03 -17.04 3.99
CA PRO A 104 12.31 -17.94 4.87
C PRO A 104 11.16 -18.67 4.16
N PRO A 105 10.98 -19.99 4.39
CA PRO A 105 10.01 -20.79 3.63
C PRO A 105 8.54 -20.44 3.93
N ASN A 106 8.26 -19.88 5.11
CA ASN A 106 6.91 -19.51 5.55
C ASN A 106 6.61 -18.01 5.42
N LEU A 107 7.42 -17.30 4.65
CA LEU A 107 7.31 -15.86 4.50
C LEU A 107 5.96 -15.47 3.89
N ARG A 108 5.26 -14.55 4.56
CA ARG A 108 4.02 -13.92 4.11
C ARG A 108 4.23 -12.47 3.67
N TRP A 109 5.22 -11.79 4.27
CA TRP A 109 5.43 -10.38 4.02
C TRP A 109 6.93 -10.06 3.91
N LEU A 110 7.35 -9.62 2.73
CA LEU A 110 8.72 -9.23 2.41
C LEU A 110 8.78 -7.74 2.11
N ILE A 111 9.55 -6.97 2.92
CA ILE A 111 9.74 -5.53 2.75
C ILE A 111 11.21 -5.24 2.47
N LEU A 112 11.51 -4.86 1.23
CA LEU A 112 12.84 -4.52 0.73
C LEU A 112 12.86 -3.14 0.06
N THR A 113 11.91 -2.28 0.39
CA THR A 113 11.76 -0.92 -0.16
C THR A 113 13.04 -0.11 0.03
N ASN A 114 13.39 0.72 -0.97
CA ASN A 114 14.51 1.65 -0.94
C ASN A 114 15.85 0.96 -0.67
N ASN A 115 16.24 0.07 -1.60
CA ASN A 115 17.52 -0.62 -1.63
C ASN A 115 18.16 -0.50 -3.04
N LEU A 116 19.16 -1.31 -3.32
CA LEU A 116 19.91 -1.31 -4.58
C LEU A 116 19.82 -2.69 -5.28
N ILE A 117 18.75 -3.45 -5.03
CA ILE A 117 18.57 -4.81 -5.54
C ILE A 117 18.27 -4.73 -7.05
N ASP A 118 19.04 -5.43 -7.86
CA ASP A 118 18.90 -5.45 -9.32
C ASP A 118 18.23 -6.73 -9.85
N GLU A 119 18.22 -7.81 -9.06
CA GLU A 119 17.55 -9.07 -9.37
C GLU A 119 16.96 -9.75 -8.13
N LEU A 120 15.91 -10.52 -8.33
CA LEU A 120 15.33 -11.40 -7.31
C LEU A 120 15.81 -12.84 -7.53
N PRO A 121 16.04 -13.63 -6.47
CA PRO A 121 16.45 -15.02 -6.61
C PRO A 121 15.30 -15.88 -7.18
N HIS A 122 15.62 -16.89 -8.01
CA HIS A 122 14.63 -17.83 -8.52
C HIS A 122 13.91 -18.60 -7.39
N SER A 123 14.60 -18.80 -6.27
CA SER A 123 14.03 -19.43 -5.07
C SER A 123 12.88 -18.66 -4.42
N ILE A 124 12.60 -17.41 -4.82
CA ILE A 124 11.39 -16.67 -4.37
C ILE A 124 10.12 -17.46 -4.73
N GLY A 125 10.12 -18.22 -5.84
CA GLY A 125 9.00 -19.08 -6.21
C GLY A 125 8.67 -20.19 -5.22
N GLN A 126 9.53 -20.45 -4.23
CA GLN A 126 9.28 -21.40 -3.13
C GLN A 126 8.50 -20.76 -1.97
N CYS A 127 8.35 -19.44 -1.97
CA CYS A 127 7.59 -18.71 -0.94
C CYS A 127 6.08 -18.78 -1.22
N HIS A 128 5.49 -19.96 -1.19
CA HIS A 128 4.07 -20.18 -1.56
C HIS A 128 3.06 -19.46 -0.66
N ARG A 129 3.50 -18.98 0.53
CA ARG A 129 2.66 -18.21 1.46
C ARG A 129 2.82 -16.70 1.30
N LEU A 130 3.66 -16.24 0.36
CA LEU A 130 3.93 -14.81 0.18
C LEU A 130 2.65 -14.06 -0.25
N GLN A 131 2.24 -13.10 0.56
CA GLN A 131 1.04 -12.28 0.37
C GLN A 131 1.37 -10.82 0.03
N LYS A 132 2.47 -10.28 0.63
CA LYS A 132 2.95 -8.92 0.34
C LYS A 132 4.42 -8.93 -0.04
N CYS A 133 4.75 -8.28 -1.15
CA CYS A 133 6.12 -8.09 -1.63
C CYS A 133 6.34 -6.61 -1.97
N MET A 134 7.14 -5.91 -1.14
CA MET A 134 7.36 -4.47 -1.25
C MET A 134 8.80 -4.21 -1.70
N LEU A 135 8.95 -3.87 -2.98
CA LEU A 135 10.22 -3.73 -3.70
C LEU A 135 10.41 -2.32 -4.30
N ALA A 136 9.55 -1.36 -3.95
CA ALA A 136 9.63 0.00 -4.48
C ALA A 136 11.01 0.63 -4.19
N GLY A 137 11.55 1.41 -5.16
CA GLY A 137 12.83 2.09 -5.00
C GLY A 137 14.05 1.16 -5.02
N ASN A 138 14.07 0.18 -5.93
CA ASN A 138 15.20 -0.69 -6.19
C ASN A 138 15.76 -0.49 -7.62
N GLN A 139 16.55 -1.43 -8.11
CA GLN A 139 17.16 -1.39 -9.44
C GLN A 139 16.73 -2.58 -10.32
N LEU A 140 15.59 -3.22 -9.98
CA LEU A 140 15.09 -4.42 -10.67
C LEU A 140 14.83 -4.12 -12.15
N LYS A 141 15.33 -4.97 -13.03
CA LYS A 141 15.14 -4.88 -14.49
C LYS A 141 14.02 -5.81 -14.98
N SER A 142 13.78 -6.90 -14.26
CA SER A 142 12.75 -7.89 -14.55
C SER A 142 12.32 -8.61 -13.28
N LEU A 143 11.30 -9.45 -13.40
CA LEU A 143 10.85 -10.37 -12.34
C LEU A 143 11.11 -11.80 -12.79
N PRO A 144 11.59 -12.71 -11.90
CA PRO A 144 11.82 -14.11 -12.27
C PRO A 144 10.50 -14.84 -12.51
N GLU A 145 10.47 -15.73 -13.51
CA GLU A 145 9.29 -16.53 -13.87
C GLU A 145 8.77 -17.38 -12.71
N GLU A 146 9.66 -17.84 -11.83
CA GLU A 146 9.33 -18.66 -10.66
C GLU A 146 8.42 -17.92 -9.68
N MET A 147 8.45 -16.57 -9.66
CA MET A 147 7.56 -15.77 -8.82
C MET A 147 6.07 -15.99 -9.15
N ALA A 148 5.76 -16.48 -10.35
CA ALA A 148 4.43 -16.95 -10.73
C ALA A 148 3.88 -18.06 -9.82
N ASN A 149 4.74 -18.77 -9.07
CA ASN A 149 4.34 -19.79 -8.10
C ASN A 149 3.85 -19.21 -6.76
N CYS A 150 4.04 -17.92 -6.52
CA CYS A 150 3.54 -17.22 -5.33
C CYS A 150 2.03 -16.92 -5.45
N LYS A 151 1.19 -17.94 -5.56
CA LYS A 151 -0.25 -17.79 -5.88
C LYS A 151 -1.07 -17.02 -4.85
N LYS A 152 -0.51 -16.80 -3.63
CA LYS A 152 -1.11 -16.02 -2.55
C LYS A 152 -0.71 -14.54 -2.56
N LEU A 153 0.08 -14.12 -3.57
CA LEU A 153 0.54 -12.75 -3.65
C LEU A 153 -0.64 -11.81 -3.99
N GLY A 154 -1.03 -10.99 -3.03
CA GLY A 154 -2.11 -10.01 -3.16
C GLY A 154 -1.59 -8.58 -3.36
N LEU A 155 -0.43 -8.24 -2.76
CA LEU A 155 0.15 -6.91 -2.88
C LEU A 155 1.58 -6.98 -3.43
N LEU A 156 1.84 -6.22 -4.49
CA LEU A 156 3.16 -6.11 -5.13
C LEU A 156 3.50 -4.64 -5.41
N ARG A 157 4.55 -4.13 -4.78
CA ARG A 157 5.05 -2.76 -4.95
C ARG A 157 6.34 -2.79 -5.76
N LEU A 158 6.28 -2.36 -7.00
CA LEU A 158 7.39 -2.34 -7.97
C LEU A 158 7.79 -0.93 -8.39
N SER A 159 7.13 0.11 -7.89
CA SER A 159 7.38 1.50 -8.30
C SER A 159 8.84 1.90 -8.14
N ALA A 160 9.30 2.86 -8.95
CA ALA A 160 10.66 3.39 -8.91
C ALA A 160 11.75 2.29 -9.03
N ASN A 161 11.61 1.40 -10.02
CA ASN A 161 12.60 0.40 -10.43
C ASN A 161 13.08 0.65 -11.87
N LYS A 162 13.70 -0.34 -12.49
CA LYS A 162 14.23 -0.30 -13.86
C LYS A 162 13.55 -1.33 -14.78
N ILE A 163 12.33 -1.75 -14.45
CA ILE A 163 11.60 -2.81 -15.16
C ILE A 163 11.24 -2.32 -16.57
N GLU A 164 11.74 -3.02 -17.58
CA GLU A 164 11.54 -2.70 -19.00
C GLU A 164 10.25 -3.31 -19.55
N GLU A 165 9.85 -4.47 -19.01
CA GLU A 165 8.64 -5.20 -19.40
C GLU A 165 8.02 -5.92 -18.20
N LEU A 166 6.70 -5.87 -18.08
CA LEU A 166 5.95 -6.62 -17.08
C LEU A 166 5.64 -8.03 -17.66
N PRO A 167 6.01 -9.11 -16.96
CA PRO A 167 5.81 -10.47 -17.49
C PRO A 167 4.33 -10.82 -17.54
N ALA A 168 3.92 -11.54 -18.60
CA ALA A 168 2.52 -11.88 -18.84
C ALA A 168 1.86 -12.70 -17.71
N TRP A 169 2.65 -13.54 -17.00
CA TRP A 169 2.13 -14.34 -15.88
C TRP A 169 1.61 -13.46 -14.73
N LEU A 170 2.14 -12.23 -14.57
CA LEU A 170 1.72 -11.28 -13.52
C LEU A 170 0.22 -11.00 -13.61
N PHE A 171 -0.31 -10.89 -14.84
CA PHE A 171 -1.71 -10.61 -15.12
C PHE A 171 -2.63 -11.85 -15.06
N THR A 172 -2.10 -12.97 -14.62
CA THR A 172 -2.85 -14.22 -14.41
C THR A 172 -2.85 -14.66 -12.94
N MET A 173 -2.23 -13.86 -12.05
CA MET A 173 -2.15 -14.20 -10.64
C MET A 173 -3.51 -14.05 -9.95
N PRO A 174 -4.00 -15.12 -9.29
CA PRO A 174 -5.40 -15.19 -8.84
C PRO A 174 -5.75 -14.22 -7.71
N GLU A 175 -4.81 -13.88 -6.83
CA GLU A 175 -5.06 -13.04 -5.67
C GLU A 175 -4.41 -11.65 -5.79
N LEU A 176 -3.63 -11.37 -6.85
CA LEU A 176 -3.00 -10.07 -7.03
C LEU A 176 -4.07 -9.00 -7.29
N SER A 177 -4.07 -7.98 -6.45
CA SER A 177 -5.09 -6.93 -6.43
C SER A 177 -4.52 -5.54 -6.16
N PHE A 178 -3.42 -5.45 -5.44
CA PHE A 178 -2.79 -4.20 -5.03
C PHE A 178 -1.42 -4.08 -5.68
N MET A 179 -1.38 -3.58 -6.93
CA MET A 179 -0.15 -3.49 -7.70
C MET A 179 0.21 -2.03 -7.99
N ALA A 180 1.43 -1.63 -7.60
CA ALA A 180 2.02 -0.34 -7.94
C ALA A 180 3.32 -0.54 -8.72
N PHE A 181 3.46 0.11 -9.88
CA PHE A 181 4.61 -0.04 -10.78
C PHE A 181 5.01 1.26 -11.50
N ALA A 182 4.57 2.42 -10.95
CA ALA A 182 4.92 3.74 -11.45
C ALA A 182 6.46 3.96 -11.49
N GLY A 183 6.92 4.86 -12.34
CA GLY A 183 8.34 5.22 -12.43
C GLY A 183 9.26 4.17 -13.06
N ASN A 184 8.70 3.13 -13.70
CA ASN A 184 9.47 2.13 -14.45
C ASN A 184 9.58 2.45 -15.95
N PRO A 185 10.66 2.01 -16.63
CA PRO A 185 10.81 2.16 -18.08
C PRO A 185 9.67 1.60 -18.91
N CYS A 186 9.05 0.49 -18.48
CA CYS A 186 7.92 -0.15 -19.18
C CYS A 186 6.70 0.79 -19.40
N LEU A 187 6.61 1.90 -18.66
CA LEU A 187 5.54 2.90 -18.79
C LEU A 187 5.87 4.03 -19.76
N LYS A 188 7.12 4.16 -20.23
CA LYS A 188 7.60 5.30 -21.03
C LYS A 188 7.14 5.28 -22.50
N THR A 189 6.52 4.23 -22.96
CA THR A 189 6.03 4.10 -24.34
C THR A 189 4.63 4.69 -24.47
N GLY A 190 4.55 6.02 -24.68
CA GLY A 190 3.40 6.65 -25.33
C GLY A 190 2.39 7.40 -24.47
N ALA A 191 2.53 7.49 -23.18
CA ALA A 191 1.68 8.37 -22.39
C ALA A 191 2.36 9.75 -22.18
N ILE A 192 2.47 10.55 -23.23
CA ILE A 192 2.40 12.01 -23.02
C ILE A 192 0.94 12.26 -22.66
N ILE A 193 0.65 12.24 -21.36
CA ILE A 193 -0.59 12.86 -20.89
C ILE A 193 -0.40 14.34 -21.23
N ASP A 194 -1.20 14.85 -22.17
CA ASP A 194 -1.40 16.30 -22.30
C ASP A 194 -1.92 16.74 -20.93
N ASN A 195 -0.98 17.09 -20.05
CA ASN A 195 -1.30 17.52 -18.71
C ASN A 195 -2.16 18.78 -18.82
N PRO A 196 -3.39 18.78 -18.32
CA PRO A 196 -4.02 20.04 -17.98
C PRO A 196 -3.02 20.73 -17.04
N VAL A 197 -2.67 21.98 -17.35
CA VAL A 197 -1.77 22.80 -16.54
C VAL A 197 -2.38 22.89 -15.15
N LEU A 198 -1.99 21.98 -14.25
CA LEU A 198 -2.38 22.15 -12.87
C LEU A 198 -1.79 23.44 -12.35
N SER A 199 -2.62 24.17 -11.64
CA SER A 199 -2.21 25.40 -11.00
C SER A 199 -1.03 25.10 -10.09
N SER A 200 0.07 25.79 -10.31
CA SER A 200 1.17 25.82 -9.38
C SER A 200 0.74 26.75 -8.23
N VAL A 201 0.76 26.27 -7.02
CA VAL A 201 0.43 27.05 -5.81
C VAL A 201 1.73 27.46 -5.15
N ALA A 202 1.99 28.78 -5.09
CA ALA A 202 3.18 29.30 -4.44
C ALA A 202 3.10 29.08 -2.94
N TRP A 203 4.20 28.65 -2.31
CA TRP A 203 4.26 28.46 -0.85
C TRP A 203 3.84 29.70 -0.10
N GLU A 204 4.23 30.88 -0.58
CA GLU A 204 3.90 32.18 -0.03
C GLU A 204 2.38 32.48 0.01
N GLN A 205 1.60 31.79 -0.82
CA GLN A 205 0.14 31.90 -0.85
C GLN A 205 -0.53 30.96 0.16
N LEU A 206 0.24 30.14 0.85
CA LEU A 206 -0.24 29.13 1.81
C LEU A 206 0.08 29.52 3.24
N GLN A 207 -0.90 29.47 4.10
CA GLN A 207 -0.71 29.52 5.53
C GLN A 207 -1.01 28.15 6.13
N VAL A 208 0.03 27.34 6.37
CA VAL A 208 -0.10 26.00 6.96
C VAL A 208 -0.47 26.13 8.43
N LYS A 209 -1.45 25.34 8.86
CA LYS A 209 -2.05 25.33 10.21
C LYS A 209 -1.82 23.99 10.90
N GLU A 210 -2.82 23.50 11.64
CA GLU A 210 -2.75 22.27 12.42
C GLU A 210 -2.60 21.02 11.56
N LEU A 211 -1.93 20.01 12.15
CA LEU A 211 -1.77 18.69 11.58
C LEU A 211 -3.13 17.99 11.47
N LEU A 212 -3.45 17.47 10.28
CA LEU A 212 -4.62 16.63 10.03
C LEU A 212 -4.26 15.13 10.07
N GLY A 213 -3.07 14.77 9.60
CA GLY A 213 -2.60 13.40 9.58
C GLY A 213 -1.15 13.28 9.14
N GLU A 214 -0.55 12.14 9.48
CA GLU A 214 0.82 11.80 9.11
C GLU A 214 0.87 10.33 8.68
N GLY A 215 1.41 10.09 7.50
CA GLY A 215 1.56 8.76 6.93
C GLY A 215 2.99 8.47 6.48
N ALA A 216 3.16 7.32 5.84
CA ALA A 216 4.45 6.89 5.30
C ALA A 216 4.95 7.81 4.17
N SER A 217 4.05 8.36 3.36
CA SER A 217 4.38 9.21 2.21
C SER A 217 4.53 10.70 2.56
N GLY A 218 3.93 11.18 3.66
CA GLY A 218 3.97 12.61 3.95
C GLY A 218 3.21 13.03 5.19
N VAL A 219 3.17 14.34 5.37
CA VAL A 219 2.44 15.04 6.43
C VAL A 219 1.33 15.85 5.77
N ILE A 220 0.10 15.73 6.28
CA ILE A 220 -1.05 16.49 5.81
C ILE A 220 -1.46 17.46 6.90
N SER A 221 -1.49 18.74 6.57
CA SER A 221 -1.91 19.81 7.46
C SER A 221 -3.08 20.59 6.87
N ARG A 222 -3.94 21.14 7.71
CA ARG A 222 -4.88 22.17 7.26
C ARG A 222 -4.11 23.41 6.81
N GLY A 223 -4.61 24.12 5.82
CA GLY A 223 -4.04 25.38 5.34
C GLY A 223 -5.11 26.36 4.92
N LEU A 224 -4.71 27.61 4.81
CA LEU A 224 -5.45 28.66 4.14
C LEU A 224 -4.69 29.02 2.86
N TRP A 225 -5.38 29.08 1.76
CA TRP A 225 -4.83 29.46 0.46
C TRP A 225 -5.47 30.73 -0.06
N THR A 226 -4.64 31.70 -0.40
CA THR A 226 -5.05 33.00 -0.98
C THR A 226 -4.45 33.07 -2.39
N SER A 227 -5.26 32.88 -3.42
CA SER A 227 -4.78 32.79 -4.81
C SER A 227 -4.28 34.14 -5.36
N SER A 228 -4.81 35.26 -4.86
CA SER A 228 -4.37 36.63 -5.15
C SER A 228 -4.70 37.53 -3.94
N PRO A 229 -4.07 38.70 -3.79
CA PRO A 229 -4.32 39.62 -2.66
C PRO A 229 -5.78 40.02 -2.45
N ASP A 230 -6.56 40.01 -3.53
CA ASP A 230 -7.98 40.40 -3.53
C ASP A 230 -8.93 39.18 -3.49
N SER A 231 -8.41 37.94 -3.44
CA SER A 231 -9.24 36.73 -3.38
C SER A 231 -9.61 36.36 -1.95
N GLU A 232 -10.78 35.72 -1.77
CA GLU A 232 -11.16 35.13 -0.50
C GLU A 232 -10.22 33.97 -0.14
N GLU A 233 -9.91 33.85 1.15
CA GLU A 233 -9.16 32.71 1.68
C GLU A 233 -9.96 31.43 1.53
N LYS A 234 -9.37 30.41 0.90
CA LYS A 234 -9.94 29.06 0.79
C LYS A 234 -9.26 28.12 1.79
N GLN A 235 -10.04 27.38 2.58
CA GLN A 235 -9.51 26.28 3.39
C GLN A 235 -9.10 25.12 2.50
N VAL A 236 -7.89 24.59 2.73
CA VAL A 236 -7.29 23.52 1.95
C VAL A 236 -6.58 22.52 2.85
N ALA A 237 -6.26 21.35 2.32
CA ALA A 237 -5.31 20.42 2.92
C ALA A 237 -3.97 20.53 2.16
N VAL A 238 -2.87 20.64 2.89
CA VAL A 238 -1.50 20.70 2.33
C VAL A 238 -0.77 19.43 2.69
N LYS A 239 -0.48 18.60 1.68
CA LYS A 239 0.34 17.39 1.84
C LYS A 239 1.77 17.71 1.46
N LEU A 240 2.70 17.61 2.42
CA LEU A 240 4.15 17.69 2.20
C LEU A 240 4.75 16.30 2.25
N PHE A 241 5.51 15.92 1.22
CA PHE A 241 6.08 14.60 1.09
C PHE A 241 7.33 14.40 1.92
N LYS A 242 7.54 13.16 2.38
CA LYS A 242 8.73 12.72 3.11
C LYS A 242 9.66 11.94 2.18
N GLY A 243 10.88 12.45 1.98
CA GLY A 243 11.90 11.75 1.20
C GLY A 243 11.59 11.60 -0.29
N GLU A 244 12.43 10.85 -1.00
CA GLU A 244 12.34 10.65 -2.46
C GLU A 244 11.60 9.35 -2.85
N VAL A 245 11.58 8.36 -1.94
CA VAL A 245 10.91 7.07 -2.13
C VAL A 245 10.12 6.72 -0.89
N THR A 246 8.84 6.44 -1.08
CA THR A 246 7.91 5.97 -0.03
C THR A 246 7.78 4.45 -0.09
N SER A 247 6.87 3.87 0.73
CA SER A 247 6.55 2.43 0.67
C SER A 247 5.99 2.00 -0.68
N ASP A 248 5.32 2.91 -1.40
CA ASP A 248 4.51 2.60 -2.57
C ASP A 248 5.12 3.15 -3.86
N GLY A 249 6.00 4.15 -3.79
CA GLY A 249 6.64 4.73 -4.94
C GLY A 249 7.30 6.08 -4.68
N SER A 250 7.35 6.92 -5.70
CA SER A 250 7.93 8.25 -5.66
C SER A 250 6.84 9.31 -5.48
N PRO A 251 7.07 10.37 -4.67
CA PRO A 251 6.20 11.53 -4.63
C PRO A 251 5.90 12.15 -5.98
N ILE A 252 6.84 12.09 -6.92
CA ILE A 252 6.64 12.61 -8.29
C ILE A 252 5.56 11.82 -9.02
N ASP A 253 5.60 10.49 -8.90
CA ASP A 253 4.62 9.62 -9.56
C ASP A 253 3.24 9.76 -8.92
N GLU A 254 3.15 9.90 -7.58
CA GLU A 254 1.91 10.21 -6.87
C GLU A 254 1.31 11.54 -7.36
N MET A 255 2.13 12.60 -7.42
CA MET A 255 1.70 13.89 -7.94
C MET A 255 1.21 13.78 -9.38
N ALA A 256 1.92 13.03 -10.24
CA ALA A 256 1.52 12.82 -11.63
C ALA A 256 0.18 12.07 -11.74
N ALA A 257 -0.04 11.05 -10.91
CA ALA A 257 -1.30 10.30 -10.88
C ALA A 257 -2.47 11.16 -10.40
N CYS A 258 -2.28 11.93 -9.31
CA CYS A 258 -3.29 12.89 -8.82
C CYS A 258 -3.68 13.91 -9.91
N MET A 259 -2.68 14.37 -10.67
CA MET A 259 -2.87 15.32 -11.76
C MET A 259 -3.65 14.69 -12.92
N ALA A 260 -3.29 13.49 -13.30
CA ALA A 260 -3.92 12.77 -14.41
C ALA A 260 -5.35 12.33 -14.06
N ALA A 261 -5.64 12.05 -12.79
CA ALA A 261 -6.98 11.71 -12.32
C ALA A 261 -7.99 12.85 -12.51
N GLY A 262 -7.54 14.11 -12.45
CA GLY A 262 -8.42 15.27 -12.59
C GLY A 262 -9.44 15.35 -11.45
N THR A 263 -10.66 15.82 -11.77
CA THR A 263 -11.74 16.00 -10.78
C THR A 263 -12.84 14.97 -10.98
N HIS A 264 -13.31 14.38 -9.89
CA HIS A 264 -14.45 13.47 -9.87
C HIS A 264 -15.14 13.55 -8.50
N SER A 265 -16.48 13.44 -8.47
CA SER A 265 -17.29 13.58 -7.24
C SER A 265 -16.93 12.58 -6.13
N ASN A 266 -16.27 11.47 -6.48
CA ASN A 266 -15.89 10.41 -5.55
C ASN A 266 -14.36 10.27 -5.40
N LEU A 267 -13.59 11.30 -5.77
CA LEU A 267 -12.16 11.40 -5.53
C LEU A 267 -11.83 12.63 -4.69
N ILE A 268 -10.80 12.53 -3.86
CA ILE A 268 -10.25 13.71 -3.18
C ILE A 268 -9.57 14.59 -4.25
N SER A 269 -10.09 15.79 -4.44
CA SER A 269 -9.66 16.68 -5.52
C SER A 269 -8.30 17.32 -5.23
N THR A 270 -7.42 17.32 -6.23
CA THR A 270 -6.14 18.03 -6.18
C THR A 270 -6.32 19.43 -6.78
N ILE A 271 -5.97 20.46 -6.00
CA ILE A 271 -6.02 21.88 -6.41
C ILE A 271 -4.76 22.24 -7.21
N GLY A 272 -3.59 21.80 -6.72
CA GLY A 272 -2.33 22.09 -7.41
C GLY A 272 -1.10 21.51 -6.68
N LYS A 273 0.06 21.71 -7.29
CA LYS A 273 1.35 21.36 -6.69
C LYS A 273 1.97 22.57 -5.98
N VAL A 274 2.55 22.33 -4.81
CA VAL A 274 3.31 23.35 -4.07
C VAL A 274 4.61 23.64 -4.81
N HIS A 275 4.97 24.92 -4.94
CA HIS A 275 6.27 25.37 -5.40
C HIS A 275 6.83 26.46 -4.51
N GLY A 276 8.18 26.60 -4.48
CA GLY A 276 8.87 27.63 -3.68
C GLY A 276 8.89 27.34 -2.17
N HIS A 277 8.71 26.06 -1.75
CA HIS A 277 8.90 25.69 -0.34
C HIS A 277 10.34 26.00 0.11
N PRO A 278 10.59 26.63 1.27
CA PRO A 278 11.92 27.08 1.71
C PRO A 278 12.95 25.94 1.82
N ASP A 279 12.51 24.73 2.17
CA ASP A 279 13.36 23.55 2.27
C ASP A 279 13.28 22.65 1.01
N ASP A 280 12.81 23.19 -0.12
CA ASP A 280 12.62 22.47 -1.40
C ASP A 280 11.75 21.21 -1.28
N GLN A 281 10.87 21.15 -0.28
CA GLN A 281 9.95 20.04 -0.12
C GLN A 281 8.86 20.05 -1.19
N ARG A 282 8.57 18.88 -1.74
CA ARG A 282 7.47 18.68 -2.67
C ARG A 282 6.15 18.55 -1.92
N GLY A 283 5.08 19.06 -2.50
CA GLY A 283 3.76 18.97 -1.89
C GLY A 283 2.62 19.12 -2.87
N LEU A 284 1.44 18.75 -2.41
CA LEU A 284 0.15 18.95 -3.07
C LEU A 284 -0.76 19.80 -2.19
N VAL A 285 -1.54 20.65 -2.84
CA VAL A 285 -2.69 21.33 -2.24
C VAL A 285 -3.93 20.57 -2.67
N LEU A 286 -4.68 20.08 -1.70
CA LEU A 286 -5.86 19.25 -1.87
C LEU A 286 -7.08 20.00 -1.34
N GLU A 287 -8.25 19.62 -1.84
CA GLU A 287 -9.50 20.08 -1.23
C GLU A 287 -9.60 19.58 0.22
N LEU A 288 -9.98 20.49 1.14
CA LEU A 288 -10.17 20.12 2.54
C LEU A 288 -11.48 19.32 2.67
N ILE A 289 -11.34 18.09 3.14
CA ILE A 289 -12.50 17.24 3.37
C ILE A 289 -13.27 17.73 4.59
N PRO A 290 -14.61 17.87 4.50
CA PRO A 290 -15.43 18.28 5.62
C PRO A 290 -15.30 17.34 6.83
N PRO A 291 -15.39 17.86 8.08
CA PRO A 291 -15.13 17.07 9.29
C PRO A 291 -16.17 15.99 9.61
N HIS A 292 -17.29 15.95 8.89
CA HIS A 292 -18.30 14.91 9.02
C HIS A 292 -17.95 13.62 8.22
N PHE A 293 -16.88 13.65 7.40
CA PHE A 293 -16.36 12.44 6.77
C PHE A 293 -15.49 11.66 7.76
N GLU A 294 -15.61 10.36 7.77
CA GLU A 294 -14.79 9.44 8.57
C GLU A 294 -14.18 8.34 7.70
N ASN A 295 -13.09 7.73 8.16
CA ASN A 295 -12.52 6.57 7.48
C ASN A 295 -13.49 5.39 7.52
N LEU A 296 -13.70 4.74 6.37
CA LEU A 296 -14.53 3.55 6.26
C LEU A 296 -13.95 2.39 7.06
N GLY A 297 -12.64 2.16 6.95
CA GLY A 297 -11.91 1.07 7.61
C GLY A 297 -10.62 1.53 8.28
N LEU A 298 -9.94 0.58 8.91
CA LEU A 298 -8.63 0.73 9.53
C LEU A 298 -7.60 -0.08 8.74
N PRO A 299 -6.32 0.33 8.72
CA PRO A 299 -5.28 -0.39 7.98
C PRO A 299 -5.18 -1.87 8.36
N PRO A 300 -4.69 -2.71 7.43
CA PRO A 300 -4.40 -4.10 7.70
C PRO A 300 -3.46 -4.30 8.89
N SER A 301 -3.74 -5.30 9.72
CA SER A 301 -2.87 -5.73 10.81
C SER A 301 -1.85 -6.76 10.33
N LEU A 302 -0.91 -7.14 11.21
CA LEU A 302 0.01 -8.26 10.94
C LEU A 302 -0.73 -9.60 10.75
N GLN A 303 -1.93 -9.73 11.30
CA GLN A 303 -2.75 -10.94 11.18
C GLN A 303 -3.54 -10.96 9.88
N THR A 304 -4.22 -9.85 9.56
CA THR A 304 -5.07 -9.75 8.38
C THR A 304 -4.27 -9.58 7.09
N CYS A 305 -3.05 -9.10 7.17
CA CYS A 305 -2.07 -8.92 6.09
C CYS A 305 -2.58 -8.04 4.94
N THR A 306 -3.42 -8.56 4.05
CA THR A 306 -3.97 -7.88 2.86
C THR A 306 -5.44 -7.47 3.04
N ARG A 307 -6.02 -7.59 4.24
CA ARG A 307 -7.42 -7.24 4.52
C ARG A 307 -7.50 -6.17 5.59
N ASP A 308 -8.34 -5.20 5.39
CA ASP A 308 -8.60 -4.13 6.34
C ASP A 308 -9.22 -4.63 7.64
N ASN A 309 -9.16 -3.80 8.65
CA ASN A 309 -9.86 -4.01 9.92
C ASN A 309 -10.99 -3.00 10.04
N PHE A 310 -12.01 -3.35 10.79
CA PHE A 310 -13.17 -2.48 11.05
C PHE A 310 -13.39 -2.33 12.54
N THR A 311 -13.95 -1.18 12.94
CA THR A 311 -14.27 -0.93 14.34
C THR A 311 -15.38 -1.89 14.78
N PRO A 312 -15.18 -2.68 15.85
CA PRO A 312 -16.21 -3.58 16.35
C PRO A 312 -17.50 -2.85 16.69
N GLY A 313 -18.64 -3.42 16.28
CA GLY A 313 -19.98 -2.84 16.52
C GLY A 313 -20.38 -1.72 15.56
N LYS A 314 -19.58 -1.47 14.51
CA LYS A 314 -19.95 -0.56 13.42
C LYS A 314 -20.75 -1.33 12.38
N TYR A 315 -22.01 -0.95 12.19
CA TYR A 315 -22.92 -1.56 11.22
C TYR A 315 -23.50 -0.50 10.29
N PHE A 316 -23.90 -0.93 9.09
CA PHE A 316 -24.48 -0.09 8.05
C PHE A 316 -25.78 -0.71 7.53
N THR A 317 -26.71 0.14 7.09
CA THR A 317 -27.83 -0.31 6.29
C THR A 317 -27.36 -0.77 4.91
N ILE A 318 -28.09 -1.68 4.27
CA ILE A 318 -27.76 -2.15 2.90
C ILE A 318 -27.70 -0.98 1.91
N GLN A 319 -28.57 0.03 2.08
CA GLN A 319 -28.57 1.23 1.23
C GLN A 319 -27.27 2.04 1.39
N LYS A 320 -26.77 2.18 2.63
CA LYS A 320 -25.47 2.85 2.86
C LYS A 320 -24.32 2.06 2.25
N CYS A 321 -24.30 0.73 2.41
CA CYS A 321 -23.31 -0.13 1.76
C CYS A 321 -23.36 0.02 0.23
N LYS A 322 -24.53 -0.02 -0.37
CA LYS A 322 -24.72 0.19 -1.80
C LYS A 322 -24.18 1.57 -2.25
N ASN A 323 -24.52 2.65 -1.53
CA ASN A 323 -24.07 3.99 -1.86
C ASN A 323 -22.54 4.10 -1.86
N ILE A 324 -21.87 3.50 -0.87
CA ILE A 324 -20.40 3.41 -0.77
C ILE A 324 -19.85 2.67 -2.01
N LEU A 325 -20.40 1.49 -2.32
CA LEU A 325 -19.93 0.69 -3.47
C LEU A 325 -20.14 1.40 -4.80
N VAL A 326 -21.27 2.06 -5.01
CA VAL A 326 -21.54 2.88 -6.22
C VAL A 326 -20.53 4.02 -6.32
N SER A 327 -20.23 4.72 -5.22
CA SER A 327 -19.27 5.81 -5.19
C SER A 327 -17.87 5.34 -5.61
N ILE A 328 -17.40 4.23 -5.04
CA ILE A 328 -16.06 3.69 -5.32
C ILE A 328 -15.98 3.07 -6.71
N ALA A 329 -17.00 2.34 -7.16
CA ALA A 329 -17.07 1.84 -8.55
C ALA A 329 -17.06 2.98 -9.57
N SER A 330 -17.72 4.12 -9.27
CA SER A 330 -17.71 5.32 -10.09
C SER A 330 -16.31 5.96 -10.17
N ALA A 331 -15.62 6.08 -9.02
CA ALA A 331 -14.25 6.56 -8.95
C ALA A 331 -13.29 5.67 -9.75
N ALA A 332 -13.34 4.35 -9.53
CA ALA A 332 -12.50 3.39 -10.23
C ALA A 332 -12.77 3.36 -11.75
N THR A 333 -14.05 3.42 -12.16
CA THR A 333 -14.42 3.55 -13.58
C THR A 333 -13.77 4.79 -14.21
N HIS A 334 -13.82 5.94 -13.53
CA HIS A 334 -13.21 7.18 -13.99
C HIS A 334 -11.69 7.03 -14.14
N LEU A 335 -11.01 6.47 -13.12
CA LEU A 335 -9.57 6.27 -13.13
C LEU A 335 -9.14 5.34 -14.28
N HIS A 336 -9.77 4.19 -14.44
CA HIS A 336 -9.42 3.25 -15.50
C HIS A 336 -9.75 3.78 -16.90
N LYS A 337 -10.78 4.61 -17.07
CA LYS A 337 -11.04 5.32 -18.33
C LYS A 337 -9.89 6.25 -18.71
N THR A 338 -9.24 6.87 -17.73
CA THR A 338 -8.10 7.77 -17.95
C THR A 338 -6.75 7.04 -17.94
N GLY A 339 -6.73 5.72 -17.80
CA GLY A 339 -5.51 4.91 -17.79
C GLY A 339 -4.76 5.00 -16.46
N ILE A 340 -5.48 5.01 -15.36
CA ILE A 340 -4.92 5.01 -14.01
C ILE A 340 -5.46 3.81 -13.24
N THR A 341 -4.56 3.03 -12.64
CA THR A 341 -4.93 2.10 -11.56
C THR A 341 -4.60 2.76 -10.23
N HIS A 342 -5.49 2.67 -9.25
CA HIS A 342 -5.27 3.21 -7.91
C HIS A 342 -4.19 2.41 -7.16
N GLY A 343 -4.19 1.10 -7.32
CA GLY A 343 -3.19 0.19 -6.77
C GLY A 343 -3.26 -0.02 -5.26
N ASP A 344 -4.17 0.69 -4.57
CA ASP A 344 -4.35 0.62 -3.11
C ASP A 344 -5.81 0.84 -2.70
N LEU A 345 -6.73 0.18 -3.41
CA LEU A 345 -8.18 0.30 -3.18
C LEU A 345 -8.58 -0.48 -1.91
N TYR A 346 -8.27 0.13 -0.76
CA TYR A 346 -8.57 -0.35 0.59
C TYR A 346 -9.62 0.53 1.27
N ALA A 347 -10.38 -0.04 2.20
CA ALA A 347 -11.37 0.70 2.99
C ALA A 347 -10.74 1.82 3.85
N HIS A 348 -9.50 1.65 4.31
CA HIS A 348 -8.82 2.70 5.07
C HIS A 348 -8.39 3.92 4.22
N ASN A 349 -8.40 3.81 2.89
CA ASN A 349 -8.18 4.91 1.94
C ASN A 349 -9.50 5.54 1.46
N ILE A 350 -10.63 5.12 2.03
CA ILE A 350 -11.97 5.60 1.69
C ILE A 350 -12.53 6.42 2.85
N LEU A 351 -12.99 7.62 2.56
CA LEU A 351 -13.72 8.48 3.48
C LEU A 351 -15.20 8.43 3.14
N ILE A 352 -16.06 8.33 4.16
CA ILE A 352 -17.52 8.24 3.99
C ILE A 352 -18.24 9.28 4.84
N ASP A 353 -19.39 9.76 4.35
CA ASP A 353 -20.35 10.54 5.13
C ASP A 353 -21.47 9.66 5.71
N GLU A 354 -22.42 10.29 6.40
CA GLU A 354 -23.57 9.61 7.01
C GLU A 354 -24.46 8.91 5.97
N ALA A 355 -24.60 9.46 4.78
CA ALA A 355 -25.43 8.92 3.69
C ALA A 355 -24.74 7.80 2.88
N GLY A 356 -23.44 7.58 3.12
CA GLY A 356 -22.63 6.62 2.36
C GLY A 356 -22.05 7.20 1.07
N HIS A 357 -22.04 8.53 0.89
CA HIS A 357 -21.21 9.14 -0.14
C HIS A 357 -19.74 8.90 0.21
N ALA A 358 -18.99 8.33 -0.73
CA ALA A 358 -17.61 7.94 -0.47
C ALA A 358 -16.62 8.68 -1.38
N LEU A 359 -15.45 8.99 -0.80
CA LEU A 359 -14.31 9.62 -1.48
C LEU A 359 -13.12 8.68 -1.40
N LEU A 360 -12.54 8.31 -2.54
CA LEU A 360 -11.30 7.56 -2.63
C LEU A 360 -10.12 8.53 -2.62
N GLY A 361 -9.14 8.27 -1.75
CA GLY A 361 -7.93 9.07 -1.58
C GLY A 361 -6.67 8.23 -1.61
N ASP A 362 -5.54 8.84 -1.27
CA ASP A 362 -4.19 8.27 -1.21
C ASP A 362 -3.71 7.60 -2.52
N PHE A 363 -3.21 8.42 -3.43
CA PHE A 363 -2.66 8.01 -4.72
C PHE A 363 -1.20 7.52 -4.66
N GLY A 364 -0.66 7.24 -3.47
CA GLY A 364 0.74 6.82 -3.29
C GLY A 364 1.15 5.59 -4.10
N ALA A 365 0.21 4.66 -4.33
CA ALA A 365 0.41 3.46 -5.11
C ALA A 365 -0.10 3.57 -6.57
N ALA A 366 -0.72 4.69 -6.92
CA ALA A 366 -1.35 4.83 -8.23
C ALA A 366 -0.31 4.78 -9.36
N THR A 367 -0.72 4.18 -10.46
CA THR A 367 0.12 4.04 -11.65
C THR A 367 -0.64 4.50 -12.88
N VAL A 368 -0.05 5.44 -13.62
CA VAL A 368 -0.55 5.90 -14.91
C VAL A 368 -0.04 4.96 -16.00
N TYR A 369 -0.93 4.39 -16.81
CA TYR A 369 -0.59 3.46 -17.87
C TYR A 369 -1.31 3.78 -19.18
N SER A 370 -0.75 3.34 -20.31
CA SER A 370 -1.39 3.53 -21.62
C SER A 370 -2.60 2.61 -21.79
N LYS A 371 -3.75 3.15 -22.19
CA LYS A 371 -4.93 2.35 -22.55
C LYS A 371 -4.69 1.45 -23.77
N ALA A 372 -3.68 1.76 -24.59
CA ALA A 372 -3.24 0.89 -25.70
C ALA A 372 -2.29 -0.23 -25.25
N HIS A 373 -1.92 -0.28 -23.96
CA HIS A 373 -1.08 -1.37 -23.44
C HIS A 373 -1.79 -2.72 -23.57
N VAL A 374 -1.08 -3.75 -24.00
CA VAL A 374 -1.62 -5.10 -24.24
C VAL A 374 -2.31 -5.72 -23.01
N HIS A 375 -1.91 -5.29 -21.80
CA HIS A 375 -2.48 -5.74 -20.53
C HIS A 375 -3.40 -4.71 -19.85
N ALA A 376 -3.84 -3.65 -20.56
CA ALA A 376 -4.66 -2.59 -19.95
C ALA A 376 -5.93 -3.11 -19.28
N GLU A 377 -6.66 -4.02 -19.94
CA GLU A 377 -7.84 -4.67 -19.37
C GLU A 377 -7.49 -5.57 -18.17
N SER A 378 -6.37 -6.27 -18.23
CA SER A 378 -5.93 -7.11 -17.11
C SER A 378 -5.52 -6.29 -15.89
N ILE A 379 -4.91 -5.13 -16.07
CA ILE A 379 -4.59 -4.18 -14.98
C ILE A 379 -5.88 -3.79 -14.24
N GLU A 380 -6.93 -3.42 -14.97
CA GLU A 380 -8.24 -3.12 -14.38
C GLU A 380 -8.82 -4.32 -13.62
N LYS A 381 -8.81 -5.50 -14.23
CA LYS A 381 -9.35 -6.74 -13.65
C LYS A 381 -8.56 -7.23 -12.42
N LEU A 382 -7.29 -6.86 -12.26
CA LEU A 382 -6.57 -7.07 -11.00
C LEU A 382 -7.16 -6.21 -9.89
N GLU A 383 -7.43 -4.93 -10.15
CA GLU A 383 -7.99 -4.03 -9.14
C GLU A 383 -9.46 -4.35 -8.81
N VAL A 384 -10.21 -4.92 -9.75
CA VAL A 384 -11.57 -5.45 -9.50
C VAL A 384 -11.57 -6.50 -8.38
N TYR A 385 -10.51 -7.28 -8.22
CA TYR A 385 -10.41 -8.21 -7.09
C TYR A 385 -10.38 -7.50 -5.73
N ALA A 386 -9.67 -6.35 -5.64
CA ALA A 386 -9.70 -5.51 -4.43
C ALA A 386 -11.11 -4.98 -4.16
N PHE A 387 -11.82 -4.55 -5.21
CA PHE A 387 -13.21 -4.13 -5.09
C PHE A 387 -14.15 -5.27 -4.65
N GLY A 388 -13.90 -6.50 -5.13
CA GLY A 388 -14.61 -7.69 -4.64
C GLY A 388 -14.45 -7.89 -3.13
N HIS A 389 -13.26 -7.67 -2.59
CA HIS A 389 -13.02 -7.68 -1.15
C HIS A 389 -13.74 -6.53 -0.43
N LEU A 390 -13.83 -5.35 -1.03
CA LEU A 390 -14.62 -4.26 -0.46
C LEU A 390 -16.10 -4.62 -0.38
N ILE A 391 -16.66 -5.32 -1.38
CA ILE A 391 -18.04 -5.82 -1.32
C ILE A 391 -18.22 -6.79 -0.14
N GLU A 392 -17.31 -7.77 0.03
CA GLU A 392 -17.32 -8.71 1.14
C GLU A 392 -17.25 -7.99 2.50
N ASP A 393 -16.40 -6.98 2.61
CA ASP A 393 -16.28 -6.15 3.82
C ASP A 393 -17.60 -5.42 4.11
N MET A 394 -18.23 -4.82 3.10
CA MET A 394 -19.53 -4.15 3.26
C MET A 394 -20.63 -5.10 3.67
N LEU A 395 -20.68 -6.30 3.08
CA LEU A 395 -21.64 -7.34 3.48
C LEU A 395 -21.43 -7.80 4.93
N SER A 396 -20.17 -7.88 5.39
CA SER A 396 -19.85 -8.25 6.78
C SER A 396 -20.26 -7.18 7.82
N LEU A 397 -20.49 -5.95 7.36
CA LEU A 397 -20.88 -4.80 8.18
C LEU A 397 -22.38 -4.51 8.11
N LEU A 398 -23.18 -5.37 7.49
CA LEU A 398 -24.63 -5.19 7.45
C LEU A 398 -25.25 -5.30 8.84
N ASP A 399 -26.24 -4.44 9.11
CA ASP A 399 -27.03 -4.49 10.34
C ASP A 399 -27.94 -5.73 10.31
N PRO A 400 -27.78 -6.70 11.22
CA PRO A 400 -28.55 -7.93 11.19
C PRO A 400 -30.03 -7.74 11.58
N GLU A 401 -30.41 -6.58 12.13
CA GLU A 401 -31.78 -6.33 12.63
C GLU A 401 -32.75 -5.77 11.57
N VAL A 402 -32.24 -5.36 10.41
CA VAL A 402 -33.02 -4.63 9.38
C VAL A 402 -33.02 -5.38 8.06
N PHE A 403 -33.88 -6.38 7.90
CA PHE A 403 -34.00 -7.13 6.65
C PHE A 403 -35.47 -7.30 6.21
N GLY A 404 -35.83 -6.62 5.08
CA GLY A 404 -37.02 -6.88 4.28
C GLY A 404 -36.71 -7.63 2.99
N GLU A 405 -37.69 -7.93 2.18
CA GLU A 405 -37.52 -8.65 0.91
C GLU A 405 -36.61 -7.89 -0.09
N LYS A 406 -36.70 -6.56 -0.09
CA LYS A 406 -35.87 -5.72 -0.96
C LYS A 406 -34.40 -5.74 -0.55
N GLU A 407 -34.15 -5.65 0.75
CA GLU A 407 -32.79 -5.72 1.31
C GLU A 407 -32.16 -7.07 1.05
N ALA A 408 -32.91 -8.16 1.20
CA ALA A 408 -32.46 -9.53 0.90
C ALA A 408 -32.08 -9.70 -0.58
N PHE A 409 -32.86 -9.11 -1.50
CA PHE A 409 -32.54 -9.13 -2.93
C PHE A 409 -31.23 -8.39 -3.22
N ILE A 410 -31.02 -7.18 -2.65
CA ILE A 410 -29.79 -6.43 -2.86
C ILE A 410 -28.58 -7.20 -2.29
N GLU A 411 -28.73 -7.83 -1.12
CA GLU A 411 -27.67 -8.65 -0.52
C GLU A 411 -27.30 -9.84 -1.42
N GLU A 412 -28.26 -10.54 -2.01
CA GLU A 412 -28.03 -11.65 -2.93
C GLU A 412 -27.25 -11.19 -4.16
N GLU A 413 -27.67 -10.09 -4.79
CA GLU A 413 -26.98 -9.51 -5.95
C GLU A 413 -25.56 -9.06 -5.62
N LEU A 414 -25.33 -8.47 -4.44
CA LEU A 414 -23.97 -8.10 -3.99
C LEU A 414 -23.09 -9.33 -3.74
N ASN A 415 -23.63 -10.42 -3.21
CA ASN A 415 -22.91 -11.68 -3.06
C ASN A 415 -22.52 -12.28 -4.42
N GLU A 416 -23.40 -12.25 -5.42
CA GLU A 416 -23.11 -12.72 -6.77
C GLU A 416 -22.05 -11.82 -7.44
N LEU A 417 -22.15 -10.50 -7.27
CA LEU A 417 -21.15 -9.55 -7.77
C LEU A 417 -19.79 -9.78 -7.10
N HIS A 418 -19.74 -9.97 -5.78
CA HIS A 418 -18.52 -10.35 -5.06
C HIS A 418 -17.88 -11.60 -5.68
N TYR A 419 -18.66 -12.66 -5.88
CA TYR A 419 -18.19 -13.90 -6.48
C TYR A 419 -17.57 -13.68 -7.87
N ARG A 420 -18.19 -12.86 -8.73
CA ARG A 420 -17.68 -12.54 -10.06
C ARG A 420 -16.40 -11.68 -10.01
N CYS A 421 -16.34 -10.71 -9.11
CA CYS A 421 -15.16 -9.86 -8.91
C CYS A 421 -13.95 -10.65 -8.38
N THR A 422 -14.20 -11.71 -7.59
CA THR A 422 -13.14 -12.50 -6.93
C THR A 422 -12.80 -13.79 -7.65
N ARG A 423 -13.25 -13.99 -8.90
CA ARG A 423 -12.88 -15.16 -9.69
C ARG A 423 -11.36 -15.33 -9.77
N PRO A 424 -10.84 -16.57 -9.61
CA PRO A 424 -9.40 -16.84 -9.68
C PRO A 424 -8.82 -16.60 -11.07
N VAL A 425 -9.64 -16.74 -12.12
CA VAL A 425 -9.25 -16.47 -13.51
C VAL A 425 -9.50 -14.98 -13.79
N VAL A 426 -8.42 -14.19 -13.82
CA VAL A 426 -8.48 -12.73 -13.98
C VAL A 426 -9.35 -12.27 -15.15
N LYS A 427 -9.25 -12.95 -16.31
CA LYS A 427 -10.00 -12.60 -17.53
C LYS A 427 -11.53 -12.72 -17.38
N GLU A 428 -12.01 -13.52 -16.43
CA GLU A 428 -13.43 -13.73 -16.18
C GLU A 428 -14.07 -12.68 -15.27
N ARG A 429 -13.27 -11.80 -14.67
CA ARG A 429 -13.75 -10.71 -13.82
C ARG A 429 -14.42 -9.63 -14.67
N PRO A 430 -15.50 -8.98 -14.18
CA PRO A 430 -16.11 -7.85 -14.89
C PRO A 430 -15.17 -6.64 -14.94
N LEU A 431 -15.49 -5.64 -15.77
CA LEU A 431 -14.86 -4.33 -15.74
C LEU A 431 -15.61 -3.38 -14.79
N PHE A 432 -14.96 -2.34 -14.31
CA PHE A 432 -15.60 -1.38 -13.38
C PHE A 432 -16.83 -0.68 -13.98
N GLN A 433 -16.86 -0.48 -15.31
CA GLN A 433 -18.05 0.08 -15.97
C GLN A 433 -19.26 -0.85 -15.84
N GLU A 434 -19.08 -2.17 -16.00
CA GLU A 434 -20.13 -3.18 -15.89
C GLU A 434 -20.63 -3.25 -14.43
N ILE A 435 -19.69 -3.26 -13.47
CA ILE A 435 -19.97 -3.23 -12.03
C ILE A 435 -20.80 -1.99 -11.65
N LEU A 436 -20.41 -0.82 -12.15
CA LEU A 436 -21.09 0.44 -11.84
C LEU A 436 -22.53 0.47 -12.38
N GLU A 437 -22.73 -0.02 -13.61
CA GLU A 437 -24.08 -0.10 -14.22
C GLU A 437 -24.99 -1.02 -13.42
N GLU A 438 -24.50 -2.19 -13.02
CA GLU A 438 -25.25 -3.14 -12.20
C GLU A 438 -25.60 -2.56 -10.84
N LEU A 439 -24.63 -2.02 -10.09
CA LEU A 439 -24.88 -1.41 -8.78
C LEU A 439 -25.89 -0.26 -8.82
N LYS A 440 -25.94 0.50 -9.92
CA LYS A 440 -26.95 1.55 -10.11
C LYS A 440 -28.35 1.00 -10.39
N GLY A 441 -28.42 -0.20 -10.96
CA GLY A 441 -29.67 -0.90 -11.24
C GLY A 441 -30.35 -1.52 -10.02
N LEU A 442 -29.61 -1.84 -8.97
CA LEU A 442 -30.13 -2.35 -7.71
C LEU A 442 -30.91 -1.28 -6.93
#